data_634bfc22ac52d5637419f072acdaf132
#
_entry.id   634bfc22ac52d5637419f072acdaf132
#
_cell.length_a   1.000
_cell.length_b   1.000
_cell.length_c   1.000
_cell.angle_alpha   90.00
_cell.angle_beta   90.00
_cell.angle_gamma   90.00
#
_symmetry.space_group_name_H-M   'P 1'
#
loop_
_entity.id
_entity.type
_entity.pdbx_description
1 polymer ?
#
loop_
_entity_poly.entity_id
_entity_poly.type
_entity_poly.pdbx_seq_one_letter_code
_entity_poly.pdbx_strand_id
1 'polypeptide(L)'
;MREVELIIIGGGPAGITAATEAARIGASVALIDENENLGGKVFGPTGNAIKGSVSDKIEKDIRSQLLKDFNRVRDKISVFLNTAVWDIVDQRIVSLYPTDGSDKQINRIKGAKLIISIGAFEKAIPFPGWTLPGVFSVGGLNTLVKKKILPGERFLLAGAGPLQLVLANHLINAGANLSAIVNAASLRDITASAFPLFASIDSLKLRSGFDYLRNIKRHNIPIYRSHIISKVYGTREVEKAEIVKIDRSWNPIRGTEKEISVDSVAYGFGLIPCTELTRLSGCKHIYDESRGYWRVELNERRETSVPGIFAAGDGLTIKGYSAAIAEGRVAALEACAQLDRVQRSEADRLLQPALRKLKRFNRFGQIMDAISRPRPGIFNILTDDTVVCRCEEVTMQDVISAVADGAADVNDIKRRTRLGMGHCQGRFCGQVINELMWRLTGVREQREVFTPRTPVKPVPFGCLAGE
;
A
#
# COMPACT_ATOMS: atom_id res chain seq x y z
N MET A 1 -8.05 -6.86 -30.86
CA MET A 1 -7.43 -7.21 -29.54
C MET A 1 -5.97 -7.54 -29.79
N ARG A 2 -5.07 -6.97 -29.00
CA ARG A 2 -3.62 -7.24 -29.10
C ARG A 2 -3.29 -8.49 -28.32
N GLU A 3 -2.39 -9.34 -28.82
CA GLU A 3 -1.89 -10.51 -28.11
C GLU A 3 -0.40 -10.37 -27.78
N VAL A 4 -0.01 -10.81 -26.59
CA VAL A 4 1.37 -10.85 -26.10
C VAL A 4 1.59 -12.12 -25.28
N GLU A 5 2.84 -12.50 -25.05
CA GLU A 5 3.13 -13.66 -24.19
C GLU A 5 2.97 -13.34 -22.71
N LEU A 6 3.37 -12.13 -22.30
CA LEU A 6 3.36 -11.73 -20.90
C LEU A 6 2.75 -10.34 -20.72
N ILE A 7 1.67 -10.25 -19.94
CA ILE A 7 1.12 -8.98 -19.46
C ILE A 7 1.64 -8.72 -18.05
N ILE A 8 2.08 -7.49 -17.79
CA ILE A 8 2.52 -7.02 -16.47
C ILE A 8 1.69 -5.82 -16.09
N ILE A 9 0.97 -5.91 -14.98
CA ILE A 9 0.11 -4.85 -14.45
C ILE A 9 0.80 -4.18 -13.27
N GLY A 10 1.13 -2.90 -13.41
CA GLY A 10 1.84 -2.06 -12.44
C GLY A 10 3.30 -1.86 -12.82
N GLY A 11 3.67 -0.60 -13.11
CA GLY A 11 5.02 -0.14 -13.48
C GLY A 11 5.87 0.31 -12.29
N GLY A 12 5.64 -0.27 -11.09
CA GLY A 12 6.51 -0.11 -9.93
C GLY A 12 7.81 -0.93 -10.04
N PRO A 13 8.65 -0.95 -8.98
CA PRO A 13 9.93 -1.66 -8.99
C PRO A 13 9.81 -3.13 -9.41
N ALA A 14 8.75 -3.83 -8.97
CA ALA A 14 8.51 -5.22 -9.34
C ALA A 14 8.19 -5.37 -10.82
N GLY A 15 7.25 -4.56 -11.34
CA GLY A 15 6.83 -4.63 -12.74
C GLY A 15 7.91 -4.21 -13.72
N ILE A 16 8.66 -3.14 -13.42
CA ILE A 16 9.82 -2.72 -14.25
C ILE A 16 10.85 -3.85 -14.32
N THR A 17 11.18 -4.47 -13.18
CA THR A 17 12.13 -5.58 -13.15
C THR A 17 11.60 -6.77 -13.94
N ALA A 18 10.33 -7.13 -13.75
CA ALA A 18 9.70 -8.24 -14.47
C ALA A 18 9.71 -8.01 -15.98
N ALA A 19 9.34 -6.81 -16.42
CA ALA A 19 9.34 -6.45 -17.85
C ALA A 19 10.75 -6.49 -18.44
N THR A 20 11.73 -5.96 -17.71
CA THR A 20 13.14 -5.96 -18.14
C THR A 20 13.69 -7.37 -18.29
N GLU A 21 13.50 -8.25 -17.31
CA GLU A 21 13.99 -9.61 -17.34
C GLU A 21 13.31 -10.43 -18.45
N ALA A 22 11.99 -10.34 -18.58
CA ALA A 22 11.25 -11.06 -19.63
C ALA A 22 11.65 -10.60 -21.05
N ALA A 23 11.80 -9.31 -21.27
CA ALA A 23 12.21 -8.76 -22.55
C ALA A 23 13.69 -9.11 -22.91
N ARG A 24 14.57 -9.23 -21.91
CA ARG A 24 15.96 -9.71 -22.10
C ARG A 24 15.99 -11.16 -22.60
N ILE A 25 15.08 -11.99 -22.10
CA ILE A 25 14.94 -13.41 -22.50
C ILE A 25 14.27 -13.53 -23.88
N GLY A 26 13.64 -12.47 -24.37
CA GLY A 26 13.00 -12.44 -25.69
C GLY A 26 11.50 -12.70 -25.69
N ALA A 27 10.84 -12.64 -24.53
CA ALA A 27 9.38 -12.70 -24.47
C ALA A 27 8.76 -11.38 -24.97
N SER A 28 7.61 -11.48 -25.63
CA SER A 28 6.80 -10.31 -25.98
C SER A 28 6.03 -9.81 -24.75
N VAL A 29 6.28 -8.56 -24.36
CA VAL A 29 5.79 -8.01 -23.08
C VAL A 29 4.89 -6.80 -23.28
N ALA A 30 3.77 -6.76 -22.55
CA ALA A 30 2.97 -5.54 -22.33
C ALA A 30 3.11 -5.11 -20.86
N LEU A 31 3.58 -3.89 -20.60
CA LEU A 31 3.64 -3.26 -19.28
C LEU A 31 2.60 -2.15 -19.17
N ILE A 32 1.69 -2.26 -18.21
CA ILE A 32 0.56 -1.35 -18.02
C ILE A 32 0.70 -0.64 -16.68
N ASP A 33 0.61 0.69 -16.66
CA ASP A 33 0.57 1.48 -15.43
C ASP A 33 -0.42 2.64 -15.53
N GLU A 34 -1.16 2.89 -14.46
CA GLU A 34 -2.14 3.97 -14.37
C GLU A 34 -1.52 5.37 -14.26
N ASN A 35 -0.24 5.45 -13.98
CA ASN A 35 0.49 6.69 -13.84
C ASN A 35 1.19 7.09 -15.13
N GLU A 36 1.47 8.38 -15.26
CA GLU A 36 2.22 8.98 -16.35
C GLU A 36 3.68 8.48 -16.42
N ASN A 37 4.26 8.07 -15.31
CA ASN A 37 5.66 7.69 -15.20
C ASN A 37 5.85 6.35 -14.51
N LEU A 38 6.83 5.58 -14.99
CA LEU A 38 7.29 4.37 -14.32
C LEU A 38 8.00 4.69 -13.00
N GLY A 39 7.95 3.72 -12.07
CA GLY A 39 8.58 3.81 -10.76
C GLY A 39 7.62 3.55 -9.60
N GLY A 40 6.31 3.64 -9.85
CA GLY A 40 5.27 3.44 -8.84
C GLY A 40 5.36 4.49 -7.71
N LYS A 41 4.73 4.21 -6.57
CA LYS A 41 4.68 5.15 -5.42
C LYS A 41 6.04 5.40 -4.78
N VAL A 42 7.00 4.49 -4.90
CA VAL A 42 8.33 4.61 -4.29
C VAL A 42 9.25 5.45 -5.15
N PHE A 43 9.36 5.12 -6.42
CA PHE A 43 10.28 5.76 -7.38
C PHE A 43 9.59 6.71 -8.37
N GLY A 44 8.35 7.10 -8.10
CA GLY A 44 7.62 8.10 -8.88
C GLY A 44 8.38 9.42 -9.02
N PRO A 45 7.97 10.33 -9.92
CA PRO A 45 8.68 11.57 -10.15
C PRO A 45 8.77 12.37 -8.85
N THR A 46 9.98 12.52 -8.35
CA THR A 46 10.32 13.50 -7.34
C THR A 46 10.65 14.78 -8.07
N GLY A 47 9.95 15.87 -7.81
CA GLY A 47 10.40 17.20 -8.21
C GLY A 47 11.87 17.37 -7.78
N ASN A 48 12.63 18.26 -8.41
CA ASN A 48 14.06 18.48 -8.13
C ASN A 48 14.33 18.41 -6.63
N ALA A 49 15.16 17.43 -6.25
CA ALA A 49 15.27 16.85 -4.93
C ALA A 49 15.15 17.88 -3.77
N ILE A 50 14.24 17.65 -2.84
CA ILE A 50 14.40 18.07 -1.45
C ILE A 50 15.82 17.64 -1.10
N LYS A 51 16.67 18.54 -0.57
CA LYS A 51 18.06 18.23 -0.19
C LYS A 51 18.04 16.97 0.66
N GLY A 52 18.42 15.83 0.03
CA GLY A 52 18.04 14.53 0.51
C GLY A 52 18.99 13.97 1.55
N SER A 53 18.44 13.10 2.35
CA SER A 53 19.17 12.17 3.22
C SER A 53 20.02 11.18 2.41
N VAL A 54 20.91 10.46 3.07
CA VAL A 54 21.64 9.32 2.45
C VAL A 54 20.66 8.32 1.82
N SER A 55 19.49 8.10 2.43
CA SER A 55 18.43 7.25 1.90
C SER A 55 17.89 7.71 0.56
N ASP A 56 17.62 9.00 0.41
CA ASP A 56 17.08 9.57 -0.84
C ASP A 56 18.08 9.42 -1.99
N LYS A 57 19.38 9.53 -1.67
CA LYS A 57 20.45 9.29 -2.65
C LYS A 57 20.47 7.83 -3.10
N ILE A 58 20.40 6.88 -2.16
CA ILE A 58 20.37 5.44 -2.46
C ILE A 58 19.14 5.07 -3.29
N GLU A 59 17.97 5.58 -2.92
CA GLU A 59 16.74 5.35 -3.68
C GLU A 59 16.85 5.91 -5.11
N LYS A 60 17.45 7.08 -5.26
CA LYS A 60 17.71 7.70 -6.56
C LYS A 60 18.67 6.88 -7.42
N ASP A 61 19.74 6.34 -6.81
CA ASP A 61 20.72 5.52 -7.52
C ASP A 61 20.10 4.19 -7.98
N ILE A 62 19.33 3.53 -7.11
CA ILE A 62 18.61 2.29 -7.45
C ILE A 62 17.57 2.56 -8.55
N ARG A 63 16.78 3.63 -8.43
CA ARG A 63 15.84 4.05 -9.48
C ARG A 63 16.55 4.27 -10.82
N SER A 64 17.64 5.01 -10.80
CA SER A 64 18.41 5.34 -12.02
C SER A 64 18.93 4.07 -12.68
N GLN A 65 19.45 3.13 -11.91
CA GLN A 65 19.93 1.85 -12.43
C GLN A 65 18.77 1.01 -13.02
N LEU A 66 17.64 0.92 -12.30
CA LEU A 66 16.47 0.18 -12.73
C LEU A 66 15.92 0.70 -14.07
N LEU A 67 15.81 2.04 -14.20
CA LEU A 67 15.34 2.69 -15.42
C LEU A 67 16.36 2.57 -16.57
N LYS A 68 17.66 2.65 -16.29
CA LYS A 68 18.70 2.39 -17.29
C LYS A 68 18.60 0.97 -17.85
N ASP A 69 18.44 -0.02 -17.00
CA ASP A 69 18.30 -1.41 -17.41
C ASP A 69 17.03 -1.66 -18.21
N PHE A 70 15.93 -1.02 -17.83
CA PHE A 70 14.68 -1.04 -18.59
C PHE A 70 14.83 -0.40 -19.97
N ASN A 71 15.46 0.77 -20.05
CA ASN A 71 15.63 1.51 -21.31
C ASN A 71 16.46 0.74 -22.34
N ARG A 72 17.37 -0.14 -21.91
CA ARG A 72 18.15 -1.00 -22.83
C ARG A 72 17.29 -2.03 -23.61
N VAL A 73 16.12 -2.33 -23.11
CA VAL A 73 15.19 -3.30 -23.71
C VAL A 73 13.81 -2.69 -24.02
N ARG A 74 13.71 -1.35 -23.91
CA ARG A 74 12.44 -0.61 -24.03
C ARG A 74 11.70 -0.89 -25.33
N ASP A 75 12.43 -1.03 -26.42
CA ASP A 75 11.87 -1.28 -27.76
C ASP A 75 11.19 -2.64 -27.89
N LYS A 76 11.51 -3.59 -26.99
CA LYS A 76 10.91 -4.93 -26.93
C LYS A 76 9.67 -4.98 -26.03
N ILE A 77 9.31 -3.87 -25.39
CA ILE A 77 8.23 -3.80 -24.42
C ILE A 77 7.15 -2.83 -24.92
N SER A 78 5.92 -3.30 -25.01
CA SER A 78 4.76 -2.44 -25.24
C SER A 78 4.35 -1.78 -23.93
N VAL A 79 4.61 -0.49 -23.76
CA VAL A 79 4.31 0.24 -22.52
C VAL A 79 3.06 1.07 -22.68
N PHE A 80 2.13 0.89 -21.76
CA PHE A 80 0.86 1.60 -21.63
C PHE A 80 0.87 2.39 -20.32
N LEU A 81 1.24 3.66 -20.39
CA LEU A 81 1.15 4.62 -19.28
C LEU A 81 -0.20 5.34 -19.31
N ASN A 82 -0.56 6.01 -18.22
CA ASN A 82 -1.88 6.62 -18.03
C ASN A 82 -3.01 5.63 -18.41
N THR A 83 -2.85 4.36 -18.03
CA THR A 83 -3.76 3.31 -18.44
C THR A 83 -4.10 2.43 -17.25
N ALA A 84 -5.36 2.44 -16.85
CA ALA A 84 -5.86 1.62 -15.75
C ALA A 84 -6.37 0.27 -16.27
N VAL A 85 -6.15 -0.77 -15.48
CA VAL A 85 -6.81 -2.07 -15.64
C VAL A 85 -8.05 -2.08 -14.77
N TRP A 86 -9.22 -2.32 -15.36
CA TRP A 86 -10.48 -2.33 -14.64
C TRP A 86 -11.18 -3.68 -14.61
N ASP A 87 -10.74 -4.62 -15.48
CA ASP A 87 -11.28 -5.98 -15.56
C ASP A 87 -10.23 -6.98 -16.03
N ILE A 88 -10.40 -8.24 -15.64
CA ILE A 88 -9.65 -9.38 -16.13
C ILE A 88 -10.65 -10.49 -16.47
N VAL A 89 -10.84 -10.72 -17.77
CA VAL A 89 -11.77 -11.72 -18.32
C VAL A 89 -11.01 -13.00 -18.64
N ASP A 90 -11.62 -14.15 -18.34
CA ASP A 90 -11.07 -15.49 -18.60
C ASP A 90 -9.61 -15.65 -18.14
N GLN A 91 -9.25 -14.95 -17.05
CA GLN A 91 -7.94 -14.98 -16.40
C GLN A 91 -6.76 -14.51 -17.29
N ARG A 92 -7.00 -14.08 -18.53
CA ARG A 92 -5.95 -13.76 -19.52
C ARG A 92 -6.21 -12.54 -20.38
N ILE A 93 -7.42 -12.03 -20.41
CA ILE A 93 -7.79 -10.84 -21.17
C ILE A 93 -7.93 -9.68 -20.18
N VAL A 94 -7.10 -8.68 -20.35
CA VAL A 94 -7.07 -7.50 -19.49
C VAL A 94 -7.79 -6.35 -20.20
N SER A 95 -8.81 -5.81 -19.56
CA SER A 95 -9.56 -4.65 -20.04
C SER A 95 -8.92 -3.35 -19.54
N LEU A 96 -8.71 -2.41 -20.44
CA LEU A 96 -7.96 -1.18 -20.27
C LEU A 96 -8.84 0.05 -20.40
N TYR A 97 -8.42 1.11 -19.73
CA TYR A 97 -9.04 2.41 -19.81
C TYR A 97 -7.97 3.51 -19.65
N PRO A 98 -7.90 4.52 -20.56
CA PRO A 98 -6.95 5.63 -20.45
C PRO A 98 -7.39 6.59 -19.34
N THR A 99 -6.49 6.90 -18.39
CA THR A 99 -6.76 7.78 -17.24
C THR A 99 -6.53 9.26 -17.55
N ASP A 100 -5.94 9.56 -18.70
CA ASP A 100 -5.65 10.92 -19.20
C ASP A 100 -6.72 11.48 -20.14
N GLY A 101 -7.82 10.75 -20.33
CA GLY A 101 -8.91 11.14 -21.24
C GLY A 101 -8.59 11.00 -22.72
N SER A 102 -7.47 10.38 -23.08
CA SER A 102 -7.11 10.15 -24.49
C SER A 102 -7.92 9.02 -25.11
N ASP A 103 -8.29 9.16 -26.38
CA ASP A 103 -8.91 8.10 -27.20
C ASP A 103 -7.86 7.05 -27.59
N LYS A 104 -7.48 6.19 -26.65
CA LYS A 104 -6.61 5.06 -26.95
C LYS A 104 -7.48 3.89 -27.44
N GLN A 105 -7.29 3.49 -28.70
CA GLN A 105 -8.08 2.43 -29.34
C GLN A 105 -7.86 1.01 -28.76
N ILE A 106 -6.89 0.78 -27.88
CA ILE A 106 -6.62 -0.55 -27.32
C ILE A 106 -7.36 -0.71 -26.01
N ASN A 107 -8.55 -1.30 -26.08
CA ASN A 107 -9.39 -1.53 -24.91
C ASN A 107 -9.14 -2.88 -24.25
N ARG A 108 -8.50 -3.85 -24.92
CA ARG A 108 -8.21 -5.19 -24.39
C ARG A 108 -6.88 -5.75 -24.90
N ILE A 109 -6.15 -6.41 -24.01
CA ILE A 109 -4.93 -7.16 -24.32
C ILE A 109 -5.11 -8.59 -23.80
N LYS A 110 -4.75 -9.57 -24.62
CA LYS A 110 -4.70 -10.99 -24.23
C LYS A 110 -3.26 -11.40 -24.01
N GLY A 111 -2.99 -12.09 -22.88
CA GLY A 111 -1.67 -12.63 -22.54
C GLY A 111 -1.70 -14.13 -22.32
N ALA A 112 -0.59 -14.80 -22.67
CA ALA A 112 -0.42 -16.20 -22.29
C ALA A 112 -0.15 -16.34 -20.78
N LYS A 113 0.53 -15.37 -20.18
CA LYS A 113 0.82 -15.27 -18.74
C LYS A 113 0.56 -13.84 -18.25
N LEU A 114 0.31 -13.72 -16.92
CA LEU A 114 0.00 -12.46 -16.27
C LEU A 114 0.84 -12.28 -15.00
N ILE A 115 1.47 -11.11 -14.82
CA ILE A 115 2.11 -10.71 -13.55
C ILE A 115 1.36 -9.51 -12.99
N ILE A 116 0.80 -9.66 -11.77
CA ILE A 116 0.08 -8.59 -11.07
C ILE A 116 1.04 -7.97 -10.05
N SER A 117 1.37 -6.67 -10.22
CA SER A 117 2.34 -5.94 -9.39
C SER A 117 1.83 -4.54 -8.99
N ILE A 118 0.56 -4.45 -8.60
CA ILE A 118 -0.18 -3.20 -8.32
C ILE A 118 0.13 -2.55 -6.96
N GLY A 119 1.04 -3.13 -6.18
CA GLY A 119 1.53 -2.54 -4.95
C GLY A 119 0.54 -2.58 -3.78
N ALA A 120 0.60 -1.56 -2.92
CA ALA A 120 -0.09 -1.53 -1.64
C ALA A 120 -0.84 -0.22 -1.40
N PHE A 121 -1.84 -0.26 -0.52
CA PHE A 121 -2.53 0.88 0.06
C PHE A 121 -2.12 1.12 1.51
N GLU A 122 -2.35 2.33 2.01
CA GLU A 122 -2.19 2.63 3.43
C GLU A 122 -3.37 2.08 4.24
N LYS A 123 -3.07 1.55 5.41
CA LYS A 123 -4.08 1.12 6.36
C LYS A 123 -4.66 2.35 7.05
N ALA A 124 -5.90 2.67 6.72
CA ALA A 124 -6.66 3.73 7.35
C ALA A 124 -7.41 3.18 8.57
N ILE A 125 -7.24 3.82 9.73
CA ILE A 125 -8.04 3.58 10.93
C ILE A 125 -8.85 4.84 11.18
N PRO A 126 -10.18 4.80 11.13
CA PRO A 126 -11.01 5.96 11.38
C PRO A 126 -10.89 6.45 12.83
N PHE A 127 -11.05 7.73 13.02
CA PHE A 127 -11.16 8.40 14.31
C PHE A 127 -12.06 9.64 14.15
N PRO A 128 -12.68 10.17 15.19
CA PRO A 128 -13.51 11.36 15.09
C PRO A 128 -12.79 12.54 14.41
N GLY A 129 -13.36 13.07 13.34
CA GLY A 129 -12.81 14.18 12.55
C GLY A 129 -11.78 13.81 11.47
N TRP A 130 -11.50 12.51 11.22
CA TRP A 130 -10.49 12.10 10.22
C TRP A 130 -10.85 12.43 8.76
N THR A 131 -12.10 12.83 8.51
CA THR A 131 -12.56 13.23 7.17
C THR A 131 -12.40 14.73 6.89
N LEU A 132 -12.02 15.52 7.89
CA LEU A 132 -11.80 16.96 7.71
C LEU A 132 -10.70 17.25 6.67
N PRO A 133 -10.86 18.28 5.82
CA PRO A 133 -9.75 18.83 5.05
C PRO A 133 -8.55 19.14 5.94
N GLY A 134 -7.35 18.80 5.51
CA GLY A 134 -6.14 18.86 6.33
C GLY A 134 -5.75 17.53 6.97
N VAL A 135 -6.60 16.49 6.91
CA VAL A 135 -6.22 15.13 7.33
C VAL A 135 -5.79 14.30 6.14
N PHE A 136 -4.56 13.82 6.18
CA PHE A 136 -3.91 13.06 5.12
C PHE A 136 -3.45 11.68 5.61
N SER A 137 -3.29 10.75 4.69
CA SER A 137 -2.45 9.58 4.97
C SER A 137 -0.96 9.96 4.91
N VAL A 138 -0.10 9.23 5.63
CA VAL A 138 1.36 9.49 5.67
C VAL A 138 1.96 9.43 4.27
N GLY A 139 1.61 8.44 3.44
CA GLY A 139 2.11 8.31 2.07
C GLY A 139 1.49 9.34 1.13
N GLY A 140 0.22 9.71 1.35
CA GLY A 140 -0.44 10.79 0.62
C GLY A 140 0.28 12.12 0.80
N LEU A 141 0.48 12.53 2.06
CA LEU A 141 1.24 13.75 2.35
C LEU A 141 2.69 13.65 1.86
N ASN A 142 3.34 12.49 2.03
CA ASN A 142 4.70 12.29 1.53
C ASN A 142 4.81 12.48 0.01
N THR A 143 3.78 12.10 -0.73
CA THR A 143 3.72 12.32 -2.19
C THR A 143 3.60 13.80 -2.54
N LEU A 144 2.78 14.56 -1.79
CA LEU A 144 2.67 16.02 -1.95
C LEU A 144 4.01 16.72 -1.64
N VAL A 145 4.61 16.39 -0.50
CA VAL A 145 5.91 16.95 -0.09
C VAL A 145 7.02 16.65 -1.10
N LYS A 146 7.06 15.44 -1.66
CA LYS A 146 8.00 15.10 -2.76
C LYS A 146 7.76 15.96 -4.02
N LYS A 147 6.54 16.40 -4.26
CA LYS A 147 6.19 17.37 -5.33
C LYS A 147 6.36 18.83 -4.92
N LYS A 148 6.93 19.10 -3.74
CA LYS A 148 7.10 20.44 -3.13
C LYS A 148 5.78 21.16 -2.83
N ILE A 149 4.73 20.41 -2.55
CA ILE A 149 3.44 20.93 -2.11
C ILE A 149 3.34 20.70 -0.60
N LEU A 150 3.26 21.79 0.16
CA LEU A 150 2.96 21.80 1.59
C LEU A 150 1.50 22.27 1.75
N PRO A 151 0.57 21.36 2.10
CA PRO A 151 -0.85 21.70 2.15
C PRO A 151 -1.27 22.41 3.46
N GLY A 152 -0.33 22.83 4.27
CA GLY A 152 -0.55 23.55 5.52
C GLY A 152 0.76 24.11 6.08
N GLU A 153 0.67 24.69 7.27
CA GLU A 153 1.80 25.35 7.95
C GLU A 153 2.30 24.55 9.16
N ARG A 154 1.37 23.95 9.96
CA ARG A 154 1.69 23.25 11.21
C ARG A 154 1.26 21.78 11.10
N PHE A 155 2.23 20.90 11.06
CA PHE A 155 2.01 19.48 10.81
C PHE A 155 2.08 18.63 12.08
N LEU A 156 1.16 17.66 12.21
CA LEU A 156 1.22 16.56 13.17
C LEU A 156 1.35 15.23 12.41
N LEU A 157 2.30 14.40 12.81
CA LEU A 157 2.40 13.04 12.30
C LEU A 157 1.95 12.04 13.35
N ALA A 158 1.06 11.11 12.99
CA ALA A 158 0.54 10.11 13.92
C ALA A 158 0.49 8.70 13.34
N GLY A 159 0.51 7.68 14.19
CA GLY A 159 0.34 6.28 13.82
C GLY A 159 1.46 5.36 14.29
N ALA A 160 1.87 4.40 13.45
CA ALA A 160 2.96 3.47 13.75
C ALA A 160 3.70 3.06 12.46
N GLY A 161 4.99 2.76 12.61
CA GLY A 161 5.81 2.27 11.50
C GLY A 161 6.82 3.27 10.94
N PRO A 162 7.70 2.81 10.04
CA PRO A 162 8.87 3.57 9.61
C PRO A 162 8.53 4.73 8.66
N LEU A 163 7.40 4.69 7.98
CA LEU A 163 7.04 5.73 6.99
C LEU A 163 6.85 7.11 7.64
N GLN A 164 6.47 7.16 8.92
CA GLN A 164 6.40 8.40 9.69
C GLN A 164 7.78 9.09 9.78
N LEU A 165 8.85 8.32 10.03
CA LEU A 165 10.21 8.86 10.12
C LEU A 165 10.69 9.42 8.78
N VAL A 166 10.33 8.75 7.69
CA VAL A 166 10.62 9.21 6.32
C VAL A 166 9.91 10.53 6.05
N LEU A 167 8.60 10.60 6.32
CA LEU A 167 7.83 11.82 6.12
C LEU A 167 8.30 12.96 7.04
N ALA A 168 8.59 12.68 8.32
CA ALA A 168 9.15 13.67 9.25
C ALA A 168 10.43 14.30 8.67
N ASN A 169 11.34 13.47 8.17
CA ASN A 169 12.57 13.95 7.54
C ASN A 169 12.30 14.79 6.29
N HIS A 170 11.34 14.41 5.45
CA HIS A 170 10.99 15.18 4.25
C HIS A 170 10.35 16.52 4.61
N LEU A 171 9.46 16.58 5.61
CA LEU A 171 8.87 17.82 6.10
C LEU A 171 9.93 18.77 6.67
N ILE A 172 10.82 18.26 7.54
CA ILE A 172 11.92 19.04 8.09
C ILE A 172 12.81 19.63 6.97
N ASN A 173 13.19 18.79 6.00
CA ASN A 173 14.03 19.22 4.88
C ASN A 173 13.31 20.17 3.92
N ALA A 174 11.98 20.16 3.88
CA ALA A 174 11.15 21.11 3.15
C ALA A 174 10.93 22.44 3.91
N GLY A 175 11.44 22.55 5.16
CA GLY A 175 11.26 23.73 6.01
C GLY A 175 9.88 23.83 6.66
N ALA A 176 9.11 22.75 6.68
CA ALA A 176 7.78 22.71 7.30
C ALA A 176 7.86 22.70 8.83
N ASN A 177 6.89 23.34 9.48
CA ASN A 177 6.77 23.34 10.94
C ASN A 177 6.12 22.02 11.41
N LEU A 178 6.93 21.06 11.84
CA LEU A 178 6.48 19.80 12.41
C LEU A 178 6.29 19.95 13.92
N SER A 179 5.04 20.08 14.36
CA SER A 179 4.68 20.34 15.77
C SER A 179 4.96 19.14 16.67
N ALA A 180 4.68 17.91 16.20
CA ALA A 180 4.94 16.71 16.96
C ALA A 180 4.87 15.43 16.10
N ILE A 181 5.43 14.35 16.65
CA ILE A 181 5.25 12.98 16.18
C ILE A 181 4.56 12.16 17.27
N VAL A 182 3.41 11.58 16.95
CA VAL A 182 2.61 10.72 17.82
C VAL A 182 2.79 9.28 17.38
N ASN A 183 3.43 8.46 18.19
CA ASN A 183 3.76 7.08 17.83
C ASN A 183 3.06 6.10 18.77
N ALA A 184 2.22 5.23 18.22
CA ALA A 184 1.51 4.22 18.98
C ALA A 184 2.45 3.14 19.57
N ALA A 185 3.59 2.87 18.93
CA ALA A 185 4.55 1.90 19.42
C ALA A 185 5.22 2.39 20.70
N SER A 186 5.28 1.51 21.71
CA SER A 186 6.01 1.77 22.96
C SER A 186 7.52 1.57 22.77
N LEU A 187 8.31 2.09 23.72
CA LEU A 187 9.75 1.81 23.76
C LEU A 187 10.03 0.32 23.82
N ARG A 188 9.21 -0.45 24.54
CA ARG A 188 9.34 -1.91 24.66
C ARG A 188 9.12 -2.59 23.31
N ASP A 189 8.13 -2.17 22.52
CA ASP A 189 7.87 -2.72 21.18
C ASP A 189 9.08 -2.48 20.26
N ILE A 190 9.66 -1.29 20.33
CA ILE A 190 10.84 -0.91 19.54
C ILE A 190 12.07 -1.71 19.97
N THR A 191 12.34 -1.83 21.27
CA THR A 191 13.51 -2.56 21.80
C THR A 191 13.38 -4.07 21.56
N ALA A 192 12.20 -4.65 21.75
CA ALA A 192 11.94 -6.06 21.44
C ALA A 192 12.15 -6.40 19.96
N SER A 193 11.91 -5.44 19.07
CA SER A 193 12.11 -5.58 17.64
C SER A 193 13.54 -5.24 17.19
N ALA A 194 14.35 -4.60 18.02
CA ALA A 194 15.65 -4.08 17.62
C ALA A 194 16.62 -5.20 17.18
N PHE A 195 16.81 -6.25 17.98
CA PHE A 195 17.73 -7.33 17.65
C PHE A 195 17.34 -8.12 16.39
N PRO A 196 16.08 -8.60 16.23
CA PRO A 196 15.65 -9.22 14.99
C PRO A 196 15.76 -8.28 13.78
N LEU A 197 15.55 -6.98 13.98
CA LEU A 197 15.66 -5.97 12.94
C LEU A 197 17.11 -5.83 12.46
N PHE A 198 18.09 -5.73 13.39
CA PHE A 198 19.52 -5.68 13.04
C PHE A 198 19.96 -6.89 12.21
N ALA A 199 19.46 -8.08 12.52
CA ALA A 199 19.79 -9.31 11.81
C ALA A 199 19.15 -9.40 10.40
N SER A 200 18.09 -8.65 10.13
CA SER A 200 17.30 -8.75 8.89
C SER A 200 17.39 -7.54 7.98
N ILE A 201 17.83 -6.39 8.48
CA ILE A 201 17.91 -5.14 7.73
C ILE A 201 19.27 -4.98 7.05
N ASP A 202 19.27 -4.27 5.93
CA ASP A 202 20.50 -3.81 5.27
C ASP A 202 21.15 -2.68 6.09
N SER A 203 22.47 -2.69 6.20
CA SER A 203 23.25 -1.65 6.91
C SER A 203 22.91 -0.22 6.45
N LEU A 204 22.60 -0.05 5.16
CA LEU A 204 22.22 1.23 4.58
C LEU A 204 20.86 1.73 5.10
N LYS A 205 19.87 0.84 5.24
CA LYS A 205 18.56 1.20 5.79
C LYS A 205 18.64 1.51 7.29
N LEU A 206 19.48 0.80 8.02
CA LEU A 206 19.78 1.11 9.43
C LEU A 206 20.35 2.50 9.57
N ARG A 207 21.38 2.83 8.78
CA ARG A 207 22.02 4.14 8.77
C ARG A 207 20.99 5.24 8.48
N SER A 208 20.12 5.02 7.48
CA SER A 208 19.05 5.98 7.16
C SER A 208 18.09 6.21 8.32
N GLY A 209 17.70 5.16 9.04
CA GLY A 209 16.86 5.28 10.24
C GLY A 209 17.51 6.11 11.36
N PHE A 210 18.81 5.92 11.60
CA PHE A 210 19.57 6.74 12.54
C PHE A 210 19.67 8.19 12.09
N ASP A 211 19.92 8.45 10.81
CA ASP A 211 19.99 9.80 10.27
C ASP A 211 18.64 10.54 10.42
N TYR A 212 17.51 9.86 10.20
CA TYR A 212 16.17 10.44 10.44
C TYR A 212 15.95 10.80 11.90
N LEU A 213 16.25 9.89 12.83
CA LEU A 213 16.10 10.16 14.26
C LEU A 213 17.02 11.29 14.73
N ARG A 214 18.24 11.36 14.21
CA ARG A 214 19.17 12.45 14.50
C ARG A 214 18.66 13.79 13.96
N ASN A 215 18.07 13.82 12.77
CA ASN A 215 17.49 15.03 12.19
C ASN A 215 16.30 15.52 13.02
N ILE A 216 15.37 14.63 13.40
CA ILE A 216 14.22 14.93 14.27
C ILE A 216 14.69 15.51 15.61
N LYS A 217 15.73 14.90 16.23
CA LYS A 217 16.30 15.37 17.50
C LYS A 217 16.97 16.76 17.36
N ARG A 218 17.68 17.02 16.26
CA ARG A 218 18.31 18.32 15.98
C ARG A 218 17.32 19.48 15.88
N HIS A 219 16.11 19.20 15.40
CA HIS A 219 15.04 20.18 15.26
C HIS A 219 14.13 20.22 16.51
N ASN A 220 14.48 19.52 17.59
CA ASN A 220 13.75 19.48 18.86
C ASN A 220 12.26 19.08 18.67
N ILE A 221 11.95 18.22 17.68
CA ILE A 221 10.58 17.77 17.45
C ILE A 221 10.16 16.80 18.56
N PRO A 222 9.08 17.08 19.32
CA PRO A 222 8.60 16.20 20.37
C PRO A 222 8.04 14.90 19.80
N ILE A 223 8.39 13.77 20.45
CA ILE A 223 7.88 12.44 20.11
C ILE A 223 7.07 11.90 21.26
N TYR A 224 5.75 11.80 21.08
CA TYR A 224 4.82 11.18 22.03
C TYR A 224 4.70 9.68 21.72
N ARG A 225 5.38 8.83 22.51
CA ARG A 225 5.29 7.37 22.41
C ARG A 225 4.13 6.82 23.21
N SER A 226 3.58 5.67 22.79
CA SER A 226 2.37 5.09 23.38
C SER A 226 1.20 6.10 23.38
N HIS A 227 1.06 6.84 22.29
CA HIS A 227 -0.04 7.78 22.08
C HIS A 227 -0.65 7.57 20.67
N ILE A 228 -1.93 7.88 20.56
CA ILE A 228 -2.68 7.93 19.29
C ILE A 228 -3.43 9.27 19.20
N ILE A 229 -3.92 9.60 18.01
CA ILE A 229 -4.94 10.65 17.87
C ILE A 229 -6.25 10.07 18.35
N SER A 230 -6.92 10.76 19.27
CA SER A 230 -8.28 10.45 19.70
C SER A 230 -9.33 11.19 18.89
N LYS A 231 -9.04 12.43 18.49
CA LYS A 231 -9.96 13.28 17.74
C LYS A 231 -9.21 14.41 17.02
N VAL A 232 -9.78 14.87 15.91
CA VAL A 232 -9.38 16.11 15.23
C VAL A 232 -10.57 17.05 15.24
N TYR A 233 -10.31 18.31 15.52
CA TYR A 233 -11.31 19.37 15.61
C TYR A 233 -11.11 20.39 14.50
N GLY A 234 -12.20 20.95 14.04
CA GLY A 234 -12.28 22.03 13.09
C GLY A 234 -13.70 22.13 12.51
N THR A 235 -14.02 23.27 11.94
CA THR A 235 -15.33 23.52 11.31
C THR A 235 -15.32 23.27 9.81
N ARG A 236 -14.31 23.74 9.11
CA ARG A 236 -14.12 23.56 7.66
C ARG A 236 -12.85 22.77 7.34
N GLU A 237 -11.85 22.89 8.17
CA GLU A 237 -10.54 22.25 8.05
C GLU A 237 -10.00 21.97 9.46
N VAL A 238 -8.86 21.30 9.52
CA VAL A 238 -8.20 20.98 10.78
C VAL A 238 -7.73 22.26 11.49
N GLU A 239 -8.10 22.44 12.75
CA GLU A 239 -7.66 23.53 13.61
C GLU A 239 -6.79 23.03 14.77
N LYS A 240 -7.09 21.84 15.29
CA LYS A 240 -6.33 21.17 16.34
C LYS A 240 -6.57 19.67 16.34
N ALA A 241 -5.60 18.93 16.87
CA ALA A 241 -5.69 17.50 17.11
C ALA A 241 -5.59 17.19 18.61
N GLU A 242 -6.38 16.26 19.09
CA GLU A 242 -6.28 15.69 20.41
C GLU A 242 -5.52 14.36 20.34
N ILE A 243 -4.55 14.19 21.21
CA ILE A 243 -3.81 12.94 21.37
C ILE A 243 -4.05 12.38 22.77
N VAL A 244 -4.05 11.05 22.87
CA VAL A 244 -4.27 10.35 24.14
C VAL A 244 -3.23 9.26 24.32
N LYS A 245 -2.79 9.05 25.56
CA LYS A 245 -1.92 7.93 25.92
C LYS A 245 -2.69 6.62 25.83
N ILE A 246 -2.02 5.55 25.42
CA ILE A 246 -2.61 4.22 25.28
C ILE A 246 -1.89 3.17 26.13
N ASP A 247 -2.65 2.13 26.53
CA ASP A 247 -2.13 0.95 27.18
C ASP A 247 -1.49 -0.03 26.16
N ARG A 248 -1.10 -1.21 26.62
CA ARG A 248 -0.49 -2.26 25.76
C ARG A 248 -1.43 -2.79 24.67
N SER A 249 -2.73 -2.76 24.89
CA SER A 249 -3.74 -3.17 23.92
C SER A 249 -4.21 -2.04 23.03
N TRP A 250 -3.62 -0.85 23.20
CA TRP A 250 -3.94 0.41 22.56
C TRP A 250 -5.31 0.98 22.97
N ASN A 251 -5.81 0.63 24.18
CA ASN A 251 -6.95 1.31 24.76
C ASN A 251 -6.53 2.71 25.22
N PRO A 252 -7.36 3.74 24.93
CA PRO A 252 -7.14 5.10 25.44
C PRO A 252 -7.16 5.13 26.97
N ILE A 253 -6.21 5.84 27.57
CA ILE A 253 -6.13 6.07 29.01
C ILE A 253 -6.75 7.44 29.28
N ARG A 254 -7.97 7.46 29.82
CA ARG A 254 -8.72 8.68 30.14
C ARG A 254 -7.93 9.59 31.07
N GLY A 255 -8.09 10.92 30.89
CA GLY A 255 -7.40 11.95 31.67
C GLY A 255 -5.95 12.20 31.23
N THR A 256 -5.53 11.64 30.08
CA THR A 256 -4.20 11.88 29.51
C THR A 256 -4.25 12.64 28.18
N GLU A 257 -5.42 13.13 27.81
CA GLU A 257 -5.68 13.86 26.60
C GLU A 257 -4.86 15.15 26.54
N LYS A 258 -4.33 15.46 25.36
CA LYS A 258 -3.58 16.69 25.09
C LYS A 258 -3.99 17.25 23.74
N GLU A 259 -4.29 18.52 23.69
CA GLU A 259 -4.55 19.23 22.45
C GLU A 259 -3.27 19.81 21.86
N ILE A 260 -3.15 19.75 20.56
CA ILE A 260 -2.04 20.31 19.78
C ILE A 260 -2.66 21.11 18.63
N SER A 261 -2.37 22.41 18.58
CA SER A 261 -2.82 23.29 17.49
C SER A 261 -2.06 23.00 16.22
N VAL A 262 -2.76 22.55 15.20
CA VAL A 262 -2.22 22.16 13.88
C VAL A 262 -3.28 22.38 12.81
N ASP A 263 -2.88 22.58 11.57
CA ASP A 263 -3.76 22.69 10.41
C ASP A 263 -3.62 21.49 9.46
N SER A 264 -2.62 20.64 9.69
CA SER A 264 -2.37 19.46 8.88
C SER A 264 -1.98 18.26 9.73
N VAL A 265 -2.69 17.16 9.54
CA VAL A 265 -2.46 15.90 10.23
C VAL A 265 -2.17 14.82 9.21
N ALA A 266 -1.04 14.10 9.33
CA ALA A 266 -0.79 12.89 8.59
C ALA A 266 -0.78 11.68 9.51
N TYR A 267 -1.58 10.66 9.19
CA TYR A 267 -1.68 9.48 10.01
C TYR A 267 -1.51 8.20 9.18
N GLY A 268 -0.99 7.12 9.80
CA GLY A 268 -0.82 5.84 9.12
C GLY A 268 -0.40 4.72 10.06
N PHE A 269 -0.95 3.54 9.79
CA PHE A 269 -0.71 2.31 10.56
C PHE A 269 -0.16 1.19 9.68
N GLY A 270 0.80 1.55 8.80
CA GLY A 270 1.40 0.63 7.85
C GLY A 270 0.60 0.53 6.53
N LEU A 271 0.92 -0.49 5.77
CA LEU A 271 0.38 -0.72 4.44
C LEU A 271 -0.37 -2.06 4.39
N ILE A 272 -1.24 -2.20 3.39
CA ILE A 272 -1.97 -3.43 3.07
C ILE A 272 -1.83 -3.73 1.57
N PRO A 273 -1.72 -5.00 1.18
CA PRO A 273 -1.67 -5.39 -0.23
C PRO A 273 -2.92 -4.99 -1.00
N CYS A 274 -2.74 -4.54 -2.23
CA CYS A 274 -3.84 -4.42 -3.20
C CYS A 274 -4.17 -5.79 -3.75
N THR A 275 -5.35 -6.31 -3.46
CA THR A 275 -5.76 -7.68 -3.81
C THR A 275 -6.92 -7.74 -4.78
N GLU A 276 -7.45 -6.62 -5.23
CA GLU A 276 -8.64 -6.56 -6.07
C GLU A 276 -8.49 -7.33 -7.38
N LEU A 277 -7.39 -7.16 -8.12
CA LEU A 277 -7.18 -7.86 -9.39
C LEU A 277 -6.88 -9.35 -9.20
N THR A 278 -6.14 -9.74 -8.17
CA THR A 278 -5.91 -11.15 -7.87
C THR A 278 -7.18 -11.86 -7.39
N ARG A 279 -8.09 -11.16 -6.69
CA ARG A 279 -9.41 -11.68 -6.33
C ARG A 279 -10.31 -11.81 -7.54
N LEU A 280 -10.35 -10.79 -8.40
CA LEU A 280 -11.13 -10.81 -9.64
C LEU A 280 -10.69 -11.97 -10.55
N SER A 281 -9.39 -12.29 -10.57
CA SER A 281 -8.83 -13.42 -11.31
C SER A 281 -9.10 -14.79 -10.66
N GLY A 282 -9.83 -14.86 -9.53
CA GLY A 282 -10.14 -16.10 -8.86
C GLY A 282 -9.00 -16.73 -8.05
N CYS A 283 -7.93 -15.97 -7.79
CA CYS A 283 -6.82 -16.45 -6.98
C CYS A 283 -7.25 -16.65 -5.52
N LYS A 284 -6.75 -17.71 -4.87
CA LYS A 284 -6.94 -17.92 -3.44
C LYS A 284 -6.24 -16.88 -2.60
N HIS A 285 -6.90 -16.48 -1.52
CA HIS A 285 -6.37 -15.52 -0.55
C HIS A 285 -6.43 -16.09 0.84
N ILE A 286 -5.45 -15.74 1.66
CA ILE A 286 -5.40 -16.13 3.08
C ILE A 286 -5.28 -14.86 3.93
N TYR A 287 -5.90 -14.88 5.10
CA TYR A 287 -5.67 -13.85 6.10
C TYR A 287 -4.41 -14.19 6.89
N ASP A 288 -3.42 -13.33 6.83
CA ASP A 288 -2.17 -13.50 7.56
C ASP A 288 -2.30 -12.85 8.95
N GLU A 289 -2.58 -13.68 9.97
CA GLU A 289 -2.75 -13.24 11.36
C GLU A 289 -1.53 -12.49 11.88
N SER A 290 -0.32 -12.89 11.47
CA SER A 290 0.91 -12.24 11.94
C SER A 290 1.06 -10.82 11.41
N ARG A 291 0.48 -10.54 10.24
CA ARG A 291 0.58 -9.26 9.53
C ARG A 291 -0.69 -8.41 9.66
N GLY A 292 -1.84 -9.06 9.93
CA GLY A 292 -3.13 -8.39 10.09
C GLY A 292 -3.73 -7.87 8.79
N TYR A 293 -3.58 -8.64 7.69
CA TYR A 293 -4.21 -8.34 6.41
C TYR A 293 -4.36 -9.58 5.50
N TRP A 294 -5.23 -9.46 4.52
CA TRP A 294 -5.40 -10.47 3.46
C TRP A 294 -4.28 -10.39 2.43
N ARG A 295 -3.77 -11.53 2.01
CA ARG A 295 -2.79 -11.64 0.92
C ARG A 295 -3.14 -12.80 -0.01
N VAL A 296 -2.71 -12.70 -1.26
CA VAL A 296 -2.81 -13.79 -2.22
C VAL A 296 -1.91 -14.96 -1.81
N GLU A 297 -2.40 -16.18 -1.98
CA GLU A 297 -1.62 -17.39 -1.80
C GLU A 297 -0.67 -17.61 -2.98
N LEU A 298 0.59 -17.90 -2.70
CA LEU A 298 1.64 -18.06 -3.70
C LEU A 298 2.54 -19.24 -3.37
N ASN A 299 3.03 -19.87 -4.43
CA ASN A 299 4.16 -20.79 -4.31
C ASN A 299 5.50 -19.99 -4.20
N GLU A 300 6.62 -20.70 -4.01
CA GLU A 300 7.94 -20.09 -3.89
C GLU A 300 8.38 -19.34 -5.17
N ARG A 301 7.82 -19.68 -6.32
CA ARG A 301 8.10 -19.10 -7.64
C ARG A 301 7.17 -17.95 -8.01
N ARG A 302 6.38 -17.45 -7.04
CA ARG A 302 5.45 -16.32 -7.19
C ARG A 302 4.24 -16.59 -8.07
N GLU A 303 3.94 -17.84 -8.38
CA GLU A 303 2.70 -18.23 -9.04
C GLU A 303 1.57 -18.36 -8.02
N THR A 304 0.39 -17.90 -8.41
CA THR A 304 -0.83 -17.95 -7.59
C THR A 304 -1.48 -19.34 -7.66
N SER A 305 -2.63 -19.52 -7.01
CA SER A 305 -3.44 -20.74 -7.16
C SER A 305 -4.05 -20.92 -8.56
N VAL A 306 -3.99 -19.88 -9.39
CA VAL A 306 -4.45 -19.92 -10.79
C VAL A 306 -3.23 -20.05 -11.70
N PRO A 307 -3.09 -21.16 -12.45
CA PRO A 307 -1.93 -21.40 -13.30
C PRO A 307 -1.70 -20.29 -14.33
N GLY A 308 -0.44 -19.82 -14.43
CA GLY A 308 -0.05 -18.77 -15.35
C GLY A 308 -0.34 -17.35 -14.87
N ILE A 309 -0.90 -17.18 -13.67
CA ILE A 309 -1.01 -15.89 -12.99
C ILE A 309 0.02 -15.81 -11.88
N PHE A 310 0.86 -14.81 -11.95
CA PHE A 310 1.90 -14.50 -10.97
C PHE A 310 1.59 -13.19 -10.26
N ALA A 311 2.18 -13.01 -9.08
CA ALA A 311 2.10 -11.73 -8.40
C ALA A 311 3.45 -11.35 -7.79
N ALA A 312 3.77 -10.03 -7.75
CA ALA A 312 5.04 -9.54 -7.27
C ALA A 312 4.92 -8.17 -6.56
N GLY A 313 5.82 -7.91 -5.63
CA GLY A 313 5.92 -6.64 -4.91
C GLY A 313 4.99 -6.52 -3.70
N ASP A 314 4.79 -5.30 -3.22
CA ASP A 314 4.01 -5.03 -2.00
C ASP A 314 2.50 -5.33 -2.15
N GLY A 315 2.03 -5.65 -3.35
CA GLY A 315 0.71 -6.25 -3.58
C GLY A 315 0.54 -7.67 -3.02
N LEU A 316 1.63 -8.27 -2.55
CA LEU A 316 1.65 -9.59 -1.92
C LEU A 316 1.77 -9.50 -0.41
N THR A 317 2.88 -8.91 0.03
CA THR A 317 3.24 -8.65 1.42
C THR A 317 4.19 -7.46 1.47
N ILE A 318 4.05 -6.64 2.49
CA ILE A 318 4.82 -5.39 2.61
C ILE A 318 6.26 -5.70 3.03
N LYS A 319 7.20 -5.48 2.11
CA LYS A 319 8.64 -5.76 2.31
C LYS A 319 9.55 -4.67 1.74
N GLY A 320 8.95 -3.72 1.00
CA GLY A 320 9.62 -2.61 0.36
C GLY A 320 10.29 -2.95 -0.99
N TYR A 321 10.80 -1.92 -1.64
CA TYR A 321 11.24 -1.97 -3.05
C TYR A 321 12.32 -3.01 -3.36
N SER A 322 13.25 -3.28 -2.45
CA SER A 322 14.31 -4.28 -2.68
C SER A 322 13.74 -5.70 -2.80
N ALA A 323 12.71 -6.02 -2.01
CA ALA A 323 11.99 -7.27 -2.14
C ALA A 323 11.14 -7.29 -3.41
N ALA A 324 10.48 -6.18 -3.73
CA ALA A 324 9.67 -6.04 -4.94
C ALA A 324 10.50 -6.30 -6.22
N ILE A 325 11.72 -5.75 -6.31
CA ILE A 325 12.67 -6.04 -7.39
C ILE A 325 12.98 -7.54 -7.47
N ALA A 326 13.30 -8.17 -6.34
CA ALA A 326 13.62 -9.60 -6.33
C ALA A 326 12.41 -10.47 -6.72
N GLU A 327 11.20 -10.11 -6.27
CA GLU A 327 9.96 -10.83 -6.61
C GLU A 327 9.59 -10.67 -8.08
N GLY A 328 9.72 -9.46 -8.63
CA GLY A 328 9.51 -9.21 -10.06
C GLY A 328 10.42 -10.07 -10.93
N ARG A 329 11.70 -10.21 -10.53
CA ARG A 329 12.64 -11.09 -11.20
C ARG A 329 12.22 -12.56 -11.13
N VAL A 330 11.81 -13.04 -9.96
CA VAL A 330 11.37 -14.44 -9.77
C VAL A 330 10.13 -14.71 -10.63
N ALA A 331 9.11 -13.84 -10.58
CA ALA A 331 7.90 -14.02 -11.36
C ALA A 331 8.16 -14.03 -12.87
N ALA A 332 9.02 -13.15 -13.37
CA ALA A 332 9.37 -13.08 -14.79
C ALA A 332 10.11 -14.32 -15.27
N LEU A 333 11.15 -14.75 -14.53
CA LEU A 333 11.92 -15.94 -14.89
C LEU A 333 11.06 -17.19 -14.91
N GLU A 334 10.17 -17.35 -13.93
CA GLU A 334 9.26 -18.49 -13.89
C GLU A 334 8.22 -18.43 -15.03
N ALA A 335 7.63 -17.25 -15.28
CA ALA A 335 6.73 -17.07 -16.42
C ALA A 335 7.41 -17.40 -17.76
N CYS A 336 8.64 -16.93 -17.96
CA CYS A 336 9.42 -17.22 -19.18
C CYS A 336 9.80 -18.70 -19.31
N ALA A 337 10.08 -19.40 -18.20
CA ALA A 337 10.31 -20.83 -18.21
C ALA A 337 9.05 -21.63 -18.60
N GLN A 338 7.87 -21.19 -18.13
CA GLN A 338 6.58 -21.78 -18.52
C GLN A 338 6.14 -21.42 -19.96
N LEU A 339 6.78 -20.44 -20.58
CA LEU A 339 6.60 -20.04 -21.97
C LEU A 339 7.68 -20.65 -22.90
N ASP A 340 8.51 -21.55 -22.39
CA ASP A 340 9.64 -22.18 -23.08
C ASP A 340 10.64 -21.18 -23.68
N ARG A 341 10.73 -19.97 -23.09
CA ARG A 341 11.68 -18.93 -23.50
C ARG A 341 13.06 -19.08 -22.87
N VAL A 342 13.16 -19.84 -21.79
CA VAL A 342 14.40 -20.19 -21.11
C VAL A 342 14.31 -21.63 -20.60
N GLN A 343 15.41 -22.37 -20.68
CA GLN A 343 15.46 -23.74 -20.16
C GLN A 343 15.23 -23.74 -18.64
N ARG A 344 14.50 -24.74 -18.14
CA ARG A 344 14.15 -24.87 -16.71
C ARG A 344 15.39 -24.84 -15.81
N SER A 345 16.44 -25.56 -16.16
CA SER A 345 17.71 -25.61 -15.42
C SER A 345 18.39 -24.25 -15.32
N GLU A 346 18.36 -23.46 -16.39
CA GLU A 346 18.89 -22.11 -16.39
C GLU A 346 18.04 -21.14 -15.59
N ALA A 347 16.70 -21.19 -15.74
CA ALA A 347 15.79 -20.42 -14.92
C ALA A 347 16.03 -20.69 -13.44
N ASP A 348 16.14 -21.94 -13.02
CA ASP A 348 16.42 -22.33 -11.65
C ASP A 348 17.74 -21.76 -11.11
N ARG A 349 18.78 -21.77 -11.93
CA ARG A 349 20.08 -21.14 -11.60
C ARG A 349 19.95 -19.64 -11.39
N LEU A 350 19.23 -18.94 -12.27
CA LEU A 350 19.02 -17.49 -12.22
C LEU A 350 18.12 -17.04 -11.08
N LEU A 351 17.20 -17.91 -10.63
CA LEU A 351 16.29 -17.65 -9.50
C LEU A 351 16.98 -17.66 -8.14
N GLN A 352 18.00 -18.52 -7.94
CA GLN A 352 18.61 -18.76 -6.62
C GLN A 352 19.07 -17.50 -5.88
N PRO A 353 19.76 -16.53 -6.50
CA PRO A 353 20.19 -15.32 -5.79
C PRO A 353 19.01 -14.48 -5.29
N ALA A 354 17.91 -14.39 -6.06
CA ALA A 354 16.71 -13.66 -5.70
C ALA A 354 15.97 -14.35 -4.54
N LEU A 355 15.79 -15.68 -4.60
CA LEU A 355 15.13 -16.47 -3.56
C LEU A 355 15.86 -16.38 -2.21
N ARG A 356 17.21 -16.42 -2.21
CA ARG A 356 18.01 -16.22 -0.99
C ARG A 356 17.77 -14.84 -0.35
N LYS A 357 17.73 -13.78 -1.17
CA LYS A 357 17.42 -12.42 -0.68
C LYS A 357 16.01 -12.31 -0.12
N LEU A 358 15.04 -12.96 -0.74
CA LEU A 358 13.63 -12.93 -0.32
C LEU A 358 13.40 -13.50 1.08
N LYS A 359 14.14 -14.55 1.49
CA LYS A 359 14.07 -15.08 2.87
C LYS A 359 14.41 -14.00 3.91
N ARG A 360 15.44 -13.19 3.66
CA ARG A 360 15.83 -12.07 4.53
C ARG A 360 14.79 -10.95 4.54
N PHE A 361 14.28 -10.57 3.35
CA PHE A 361 13.27 -9.52 3.23
C PHE A 361 11.92 -9.91 3.87
N ASN A 362 11.54 -11.20 3.83
CA ASN A 362 10.34 -11.68 4.50
C ASN A 362 10.41 -11.45 6.02
N ARG A 363 11.55 -11.76 6.65
CA ARG A 363 11.76 -11.53 8.10
C ARG A 363 11.69 -10.03 8.44
N PHE A 364 12.32 -9.18 7.63
CA PHE A 364 12.21 -7.72 7.78
C PHE A 364 10.76 -7.24 7.71
N GLY A 365 10.01 -7.65 6.68
CA GLY A 365 8.60 -7.28 6.52
C GLY A 365 7.75 -7.70 7.72
N GLN A 366 7.94 -8.93 8.26
CA GLN A 366 7.21 -9.39 9.45
C GLN A 366 7.45 -8.51 10.67
N ILE A 367 8.69 -8.06 10.89
CA ILE A 367 9.02 -7.18 12.01
C ILE A 367 8.34 -5.82 11.82
N MET A 368 8.38 -5.26 10.61
CA MET A 368 7.73 -3.98 10.33
C MET A 368 6.21 -4.04 10.49
N ASP A 369 5.58 -5.11 10.02
CA ASP A 369 4.14 -5.33 10.21
C ASP A 369 3.81 -5.46 11.72
N ALA A 370 4.60 -6.19 12.49
CA ALA A 370 4.38 -6.37 13.92
C ALA A 370 4.42 -5.04 14.71
N ILE A 371 5.33 -4.13 14.35
CA ILE A 371 5.46 -2.81 14.96
C ILE A 371 4.30 -1.89 14.55
N SER A 372 3.86 -1.99 13.28
CA SER A 372 2.87 -1.09 12.69
C SER A 372 1.43 -1.57 12.85
N ARG A 373 1.23 -2.84 13.24
CA ARG A 373 -0.11 -3.45 13.34
C ARG A 373 -0.94 -2.79 14.43
N PRO A 374 -2.11 -2.21 14.09
CA PRO A 374 -3.04 -1.71 15.08
C PRO A 374 -3.49 -2.83 16.03
N ARG A 375 -3.54 -2.50 17.33
CA ARG A 375 -4.11 -3.40 18.35
C ARG A 375 -5.58 -3.07 18.55
N PRO A 376 -6.40 -4.06 18.95
CA PRO A 376 -7.85 -3.89 18.99
C PRO A 376 -8.34 -2.68 19.80
N GLY A 377 -7.66 -2.27 20.86
CA GLY A 377 -8.06 -1.12 21.69
C GLY A 377 -8.14 0.23 20.96
N ILE A 378 -7.46 0.38 19.80
CA ILE A 378 -7.52 1.62 19.02
C ILE A 378 -8.95 1.98 18.58
N PHE A 379 -9.80 0.98 18.35
CA PHE A 379 -11.19 1.22 17.94
C PHE A 379 -12.10 1.73 19.07
N ASN A 380 -11.60 1.78 20.31
CA ASN A 380 -12.35 2.35 21.44
C ASN A 380 -12.42 3.89 21.43
N ILE A 381 -11.75 4.53 20.46
CA ILE A 381 -11.89 5.98 20.20
C ILE A 381 -13.08 6.30 19.29
N LEU A 382 -13.67 5.30 18.63
CA LEU A 382 -14.80 5.53 17.73
C LEU A 382 -16.04 5.96 18.51
N THR A 383 -16.73 6.92 17.96
CA THR A 383 -18.05 7.39 18.40
C THR A 383 -19.08 7.05 17.34
N ASP A 384 -20.35 7.08 17.67
CA ASP A 384 -21.44 6.68 16.76
C ASP A 384 -21.45 7.52 15.47
N ASP A 385 -21.06 8.78 15.54
CA ASP A 385 -20.94 9.72 14.43
C ASP A 385 -19.62 9.59 13.64
N THR A 386 -18.69 8.74 14.08
CA THR A 386 -17.44 8.55 13.37
C THR A 386 -17.69 7.93 12.00
N VAL A 387 -17.27 8.62 10.93
CA VAL A 387 -17.35 8.11 9.56
C VAL A 387 -16.42 6.91 9.40
N VAL A 388 -16.94 5.75 9.03
CA VAL A 388 -16.20 4.51 8.75
C VAL A 388 -15.86 4.38 7.26
N CYS A 389 -16.80 4.78 6.39
CA CYS A 389 -16.59 4.80 4.95
C CYS A 389 -16.62 6.24 4.42
N ARG A 390 -15.45 6.82 4.13
CA ARG A 390 -15.33 8.20 3.66
C ARG A 390 -15.99 8.44 2.30
N CYS A 391 -16.06 7.42 1.42
CA CYS A 391 -16.56 7.57 0.06
C CYS A 391 -18.10 7.61 0.00
N GLU A 392 -18.77 6.93 0.95
CA GLU A 392 -20.23 6.81 1.04
C GLU A 392 -20.75 7.43 2.35
N GLU A 393 -19.88 8.08 3.11
CA GLU A 393 -20.18 8.79 4.38
C GLU A 393 -20.88 7.93 5.44
N VAL A 394 -20.70 6.59 5.37
CA VAL A 394 -21.28 5.65 6.33
C VAL A 394 -20.61 5.79 7.69
N THR A 395 -21.40 6.00 8.74
CA THR A 395 -20.96 6.18 10.11
C THR A 395 -20.85 4.87 10.88
N MET A 396 -20.30 4.91 12.08
CA MET A 396 -20.31 3.79 13.01
C MET A 396 -21.73 3.40 13.40
N GLN A 397 -22.63 4.37 13.62
CA GLN A 397 -24.04 4.13 13.91
C GLN A 397 -24.76 3.36 12.81
N ASP A 398 -24.47 3.66 11.53
CA ASP A 398 -25.05 2.92 10.41
C ASP A 398 -24.62 1.46 10.42
N VAL A 399 -23.35 1.19 10.76
CA VAL A 399 -22.84 -0.18 10.90
C VAL A 399 -23.50 -0.89 12.06
N ILE A 400 -23.64 -0.24 13.23
CA ILE A 400 -24.34 -0.78 14.41
C ILE A 400 -25.77 -1.14 14.07
N SER A 401 -26.49 -0.23 13.43
CA SER A 401 -27.90 -0.44 13.03
C SER A 401 -28.02 -1.62 12.06
N ALA A 402 -27.13 -1.69 11.04
CA ALA A 402 -27.15 -2.80 10.10
C ALA A 402 -26.90 -4.18 10.76
N VAL A 403 -26.02 -4.23 11.78
CA VAL A 403 -25.79 -5.46 12.57
C VAL A 403 -27.02 -5.79 13.41
N ALA A 404 -27.64 -4.81 14.07
CA ALA A 404 -28.88 -5.00 14.84
C ALA A 404 -30.03 -5.49 13.95
N ASP A 405 -30.08 -5.05 12.68
CA ASP A 405 -31.04 -5.52 11.68
C ASP A 405 -30.67 -6.89 11.05
N GLY A 406 -29.68 -7.58 11.61
CA GLY A 406 -29.32 -8.94 11.23
C GLY A 406 -28.30 -9.06 10.10
N ALA A 407 -27.45 -8.05 9.86
CA ALA A 407 -26.33 -8.23 8.94
C ALA A 407 -25.35 -9.27 9.51
N ALA A 408 -25.13 -10.37 8.76
CA ALA A 408 -24.33 -11.48 9.20
C ALA A 408 -22.85 -11.38 8.78
N ASP A 409 -22.54 -10.69 7.67
CA ASP A 409 -21.19 -10.59 7.10
C ASP A 409 -20.91 -9.20 6.53
N VAL A 410 -19.67 -8.99 6.08
CA VAL A 410 -19.23 -7.68 5.53
C VAL A 410 -19.95 -7.31 4.23
N ASN A 411 -20.39 -8.30 3.44
CA ASN A 411 -21.15 -8.04 2.21
C ASN A 411 -22.61 -7.70 2.53
N ASP A 412 -23.17 -8.19 3.65
CA ASP A 412 -24.47 -7.75 4.17
C ASP A 412 -24.43 -6.29 4.60
N ILE A 413 -23.40 -5.88 5.38
CA ILE A 413 -23.17 -4.46 5.70
C ILE A 413 -23.07 -3.64 4.43
N LYS A 414 -22.28 -4.09 3.45
CA LYS A 414 -22.14 -3.41 2.16
C LYS A 414 -23.49 -3.20 1.45
N ARG A 415 -24.35 -4.23 1.41
CA ARG A 415 -25.67 -4.14 0.77
C ARG A 415 -26.63 -3.19 1.49
N ARG A 416 -26.58 -3.15 2.82
CA ARG A 416 -27.51 -2.35 3.65
C ARG A 416 -27.09 -0.90 3.74
N THR A 417 -25.79 -0.62 3.83
CA THR A 417 -25.26 0.73 4.12
C THR A 417 -24.51 1.38 2.95
N ARG A 418 -24.25 0.65 1.83
CA ARG A 418 -23.37 1.04 0.74
C ARG A 418 -21.89 1.15 1.12
N LEU A 419 -21.51 0.80 2.36
CA LEU A 419 -20.11 0.77 2.80
C LEU A 419 -19.25 -0.04 1.83
N GLY A 420 -18.18 0.58 1.28
CA GLY A 420 -17.30 -0.06 0.31
C GLY A 420 -17.78 -0.01 -1.16
N MET A 421 -18.91 0.63 -1.47
CA MET A 421 -19.39 0.78 -2.84
C MET A 421 -18.86 2.03 -3.54
N GLY A 422 -18.32 3.00 -2.81
CA GLY A 422 -17.80 4.24 -3.39
C GLY A 422 -16.56 4.03 -4.26
N HIS A 423 -16.04 5.10 -4.82
CA HIS A 423 -14.96 5.10 -5.81
C HIS A 423 -13.68 4.37 -5.36
N CYS A 424 -13.39 4.25 -4.07
CA CYS A 424 -12.24 3.48 -3.58
C CYS A 424 -12.51 1.97 -3.55
N GLN A 425 -13.75 1.50 -3.78
CA GLN A 425 -14.15 0.09 -3.81
C GLN A 425 -13.71 -0.69 -2.55
N GLY A 426 -13.90 -0.08 -1.37
CA GLY A 426 -13.61 -0.71 -0.08
C GLY A 426 -12.13 -0.78 0.32
N ARG A 427 -11.22 -0.15 -0.41
CA ARG A 427 -9.77 -0.18 -0.09
C ARG A 427 -9.47 0.39 1.29
N PHE A 428 -10.19 1.43 1.74
CA PHE A 428 -10.03 2.03 3.06
C PHE A 428 -10.83 1.28 4.13
N CYS A 429 -12.14 1.14 3.96
CA CYS A 429 -13.03 0.59 4.99
C CYS A 429 -12.99 -0.94 5.10
N GLY A 430 -12.60 -1.67 4.03
CA GLY A 430 -12.66 -3.14 4.01
C GLY A 430 -11.82 -3.86 5.06
N GLN A 431 -10.75 -3.25 5.55
CA GLN A 431 -9.94 -3.82 6.64
C GLN A 431 -10.56 -3.56 8.01
N VAL A 432 -11.15 -2.36 8.15
CA VAL A 432 -11.73 -1.88 9.40
C VAL A 432 -13.03 -2.62 9.70
N ILE A 433 -13.87 -2.84 8.68
CA ILE A 433 -15.19 -3.44 8.86
C ILE A 433 -15.14 -4.84 9.47
N ASN A 434 -14.13 -5.66 9.13
CA ASN A 434 -13.96 -6.98 9.74
C ASN A 434 -13.73 -6.90 11.26
N GLU A 435 -12.94 -5.94 11.70
CA GLU A 435 -12.68 -5.73 13.12
C GLU A 435 -13.93 -5.19 13.84
N LEU A 436 -14.68 -4.31 13.18
CA LEU A 436 -15.93 -3.77 13.72
C LEU A 436 -17.00 -4.87 13.80
N MET A 437 -17.17 -5.69 12.78
CA MET A 437 -18.09 -6.82 12.79
C MET A 437 -17.79 -7.77 13.95
N TRP A 438 -16.53 -8.18 14.13
CA TRP A 438 -16.15 -9.02 15.25
C TRP A 438 -16.51 -8.37 16.61
N ARG A 439 -16.27 -7.08 16.78
CA ARG A 439 -16.60 -6.36 18.03
C ARG A 439 -18.10 -6.32 18.33
N LEU A 440 -18.90 -6.16 17.28
CA LEU A 440 -20.36 -6.05 17.41
C LEU A 440 -21.03 -7.41 17.57
N THR A 441 -20.53 -8.45 16.89
CA THR A 441 -21.14 -9.79 16.88
C THR A 441 -20.50 -10.78 17.84
N GLY A 442 -19.26 -10.53 18.29
CA GLY A 442 -18.46 -11.50 19.04
C GLY A 442 -17.87 -12.64 18.20
N VAL A 443 -18.21 -12.74 16.91
CA VAL A 443 -17.80 -13.83 16.02
C VAL A 443 -16.52 -13.45 15.28
N ARG A 444 -15.40 -14.06 15.66
CA ARG A 444 -14.07 -13.77 15.08
C ARG A 444 -13.72 -14.61 13.86
N GLU A 445 -14.38 -15.73 13.70
CA GLU A 445 -14.01 -16.76 12.73
C GLU A 445 -14.42 -16.42 11.30
N GLN A 446 -15.34 -15.49 11.11
CA GLN A 446 -15.85 -15.07 9.80
C GLN A 446 -15.15 -13.81 9.27
N ARG A 447 -13.83 -13.89 9.08
CA ARG A 447 -13.14 -12.82 8.37
C ARG A 447 -13.40 -12.97 6.89
N GLU A 448 -14.10 -12.00 6.36
CA GLU A 448 -14.43 -11.94 4.94
C GLU A 448 -13.88 -10.66 4.31
N VAL A 449 -13.87 -10.62 3.02
CA VAL A 449 -13.58 -9.43 2.24
C VAL A 449 -14.75 -9.13 1.33
N PHE A 450 -14.87 -7.87 0.94
CA PHE A 450 -15.81 -7.52 -0.11
C PHE A 450 -15.55 -8.35 -1.36
N THR A 451 -16.59 -8.97 -1.88
CA THR A 451 -16.54 -9.65 -3.17
C THR A 451 -16.21 -8.62 -4.25
N PRO A 452 -15.08 -8.75 -4.97
CA PRO A 452 -14.75 -7.84 -6.05
C PRO A 452 -15.72 -8.04 -7.20
N ARG A 453 -16.08 -6.96 -7.85
CA ARG A 453 -16.93 -6.97 -9.05
C ARG A 453 -16.36 -6.02 -10.08
N THR A 454 -16.53 -6.37 -11.33
CA THR A 454 -16.21 -5.52 -12.48
C THR A 454 -17.23 -4.37 -12.59
N PRO A 455 -16.75 -3.13 -12.80
CA PRO A 455 -15.36 -2.68 -12.84
C PRO A 455 -14.73 -2.52 -11.43
N VAL A 456 -13.48 -2.93 -11.26
CA VAL A 456 -12.76 -2.77 -9.97
C VAL A 456 -12.28 -1.34 -9.69
N LYS A 457 -12.48 -0.45 -10.64
CA LYS A 457 -12.23 1.00 -10.56
C LYS A 457 -13.35 1.72 -11.30
N PRO A 458 -13.70 2.97 -10.94
CA PRO A 458 -14.59 3.79 -11.74
C PRO A 458 -14.05 3.94 -13.16
N VAL A 459 -14.90 3.72 -14.13
CA VAL A 459 -14.59 3.88 -15.57
C VAL A 459 -15.74 4.61 -16.25
N PRO A 460 -15.48 5.41 -17.29
CA PRO A 460 -16.54 6.01 -18.11
C PRO A 460 -17.45 4.96 -18.75
N PHE A 461 -18.74 5.27 -18.89
CA PHE A 461 -19.70 4.35 -19.51
C PHE A 461 -19.33 3.94 -20.94
N GLY A 462 -18.73 4.83 -21.73
CA GLY A 462 -18.25 4.50 -23.09
C GLY A 462 -17.26 3.33 -23.11
N CYS A 463 -16.40 3.22 -22.07
CA CYS A 463 -15.49 2.06 -21.95
C CYS A 463 -16.23 0.74 -21.70
N LEU A 464 -17.42 0.77 -21.09
CA LEU A 464 -18.26 -0.41 -20.87
C LEU A 464 -19.09 -0.75 -22.10
N ALA A 465 -19.49 0.23 -22.89
CA ALA A 465 -20.26 0.06 -24.14
C ALA A 465 -19.41 -0.58 -25.25
N GLY A 466 -18.10 -0.61 -25.11
CA GLY A 466 -17.20 -1.15 -26.13
C GLY A 466 -16.93 -0.18 -27.30
N GLU A 467 -17.25 1.10 -27.10
CA GLU A 467 -16.98 2.20 -28.03
C GLU A 467 -15.57 2.77 -27.85
#